data_37735c266c226f7bb222791f595904bb
#
_entry.id   37735c266c226f7bb222791f595904bb
#
_cell.length_a   1.000
_cell.length_b   1.000
_cell.length_c   1.000
_cell.angle_alpha   90.00
_cell.angle_beta   90.00
_cell.angle_gamma   90.00
#
_symmetry.space_group_name_H-M   'P 1'
#
loop_
_entity.id
_entity.type
_entity.pdbx_description
1 polymer ?
#
loop_
_entity_poly.entity_id
_entity_poly.type
_entity_poly.pdbx_seq_one_letter_code
_entity_poly.pdbx_strand_id
1 'polypeptide(L)'
;MEETGSRGYQVRPAQVHLTREMQLSAEELGVPPKPGAVLQALAQIRAGRDAEAASRGLTWSEFEEFCAEAVAAAGYAVQRSVQLRKPRRQLDLLAESSTMCLSIDCKHWRRSVGVRTLERLAVAQVERTRQYKTRLDATQKGILPMLLTMVDNGRRVVLGVPVVPLFALRDFLAAVNRFDDALLFV
;
A
#
# COMPACT_ATOMS: atom_id res chain seq x y z
N MET A 1 -16.56 -39.40 17.94
CA MET A 1 -17.16 -38.13 17.43
C MET A 1 -16.42 -36.99 18.12
N GLU A 2 -15.33 -36.52 17.50
CA GLU A 2 -14.53 -35.40 18.00
C GLU A 2 -14.72 -34.22 17.05
N GLU A 3 -15.31 -33.17 17.57
CA GLU A 3 -15.49 -31.91 16.86
C GLU A 3 -14.17 -31.16 16.83
N THR A 4 -13.56 -31.05 15.65
CA THR A 4 -12.41 -30.19 15.41
C THR A 4 -12.87 -28.75 15.26
N GLY A 5 -12.72 -27.96 16.32
CA GLY A 5 -13.01 -26.53 16.33
C GLY A 5 -12.05 -25.77 15.43
N SER A 6 -12.57 -25.24 14.32
CA SER A 6 -11.93 -24.26 13.46
C SER A 6 -11.73 -22.96 14.24
N ARG A 7 -10.47 -22.62 14.56
CA ARG A 7 -10.10 -21.30 15.10
C ARG A 7 -10.06 -20.29 13.95
N GLY A 8 -11.18 -19.60 13.74
CA GLY A 8 -11.23 -18.43 12.87
C GLY A 8 -10.34 -17.31 13.40
N TYR A 9 -9.34 -16.92 12.62
CA TYR A 9 -8.56 -15.71 12.87
C TYR A 9 -9.46 -14.50 12.62
N GLN A 10 -9.91 -13.85 13.68
CA GLN A 10 -10.56 -12.54 13.59
C GLN A 10 -9.48 -11.47 13.41
N VAL A 11 -9.37 -10.93 12.21
CA VAL A 11 -8.57 -9.74 11.95
C VAL A 11 -9.31 -8.53 12.53
N ARG A 12 -8.81 -7.96 13.61
CA ARG A 12 -9.31 -6.69 14.15
C ARG A 12 -8.86 -5.55 13.23
N PRO A 13 -9.74 -4.60 12.86
CA PRO A 13 -9.29 -3.40 12.13
C PRO A 13 -8.28 -2.65 12.98
N ALA A 14 -7.18 -2.21 12.36
CA ALA A 14 -6.16 -1.41 13.01
C ALA A 14 -6.78 -0.08 13.46
N GLN A 15 -7.04 0.07 14.75
CA GLN A 15 -7.38 1.36 15.34
C GLN A 15 -6.11 2.21 15.38
N VAL A 16 -6.17 3.37 14.77
CA VAL A 16 -5.13 4.40 14.90
C VAL A 16 -5.18 4.88 16.36
N HIS A 17 -4.26 4.40 17.19
CA HIS A 17 -4.08 4.89 18.54
C HIS A 17 -3.36 6.25 18.47
N LEU A 18 -4.12 7.33 18.51
CA LEU A 18 -3.61 8.64 18.94
C LEU A 18 -3.14 8.47 20.41
N THR A 19 -1.90 8.80 20.68
CA THR A 19 -1.37 8.71 22.04
C THR A 19 -2.14 9.66 22.96
N ARG A 20 -2.45 9.19 24.18
CA ARG A 20 -3.27 9.89 25.17
C ARG A 20 -2.75 11.31 25.51
N GLU A 21 -1.44 11.54 25.34
CA GLU A 21 -0.81 12.86 25.55
C GLU A 21 -1.16 13.89 24.46
N MET A 22 -1.41 13.46 23.21
CA MET A 22 -1.85 14.37 22.15
C MET A 22 -3.33 14.75 22.25
N GLN A 23 -4.15 13.94 22.93
CA GLN A 23 -5.57 14.24 23.16
C GLN A 23 -5.77 15.27 24.28
N LEU A 24 -4.97 15.21 25.35
CA LEU A 24 -5.13 16.10 26.52
C LEU A 24 -4.79 17.57 26.22
N SER A 25 -3.79 17.86 25.37
CA SER A 25 -3.40 19.24 25.06
C SER A 25 -4.36 19.98 24.11
N ALA A 26 -5.14 19.25 23.32
CA ALA A 26 -6.11 19.84 22.39
C ALA A 26 -7.48 20.10 23.06
N GLU A 27 -7.88 19.21 24.00
CA GLU A 27 -9.12 19.38 24.79
C GLU A 27 -9.05 20.55 25.76
N GLU A 28 -7.89 20.87 26.35
CA GLU A 28 -7.72 22.00 27.29
C GLU A 28 -7.87 23.35 26.60
N LEU A 29 -7.68 23.48 25.30
CA LEU A 29 -7.72 24.73 24.55
C LEU A 29 -9.02 24.96 23.77
N GLY A 30 -9.96 24.00 23.73
CA GLY A 30 -11.20 24.12 22.96
C GLY A 30 -11.02 24.29 21.46
N VAL A 31 -9.80 24.07 20.94
CA VAL A 31 -9.47 24.15 19.52
C VAL A 31 -9.37 22.72 18.98
N PRO A 32 -10.19 22.32 17.97
CA PRO A 32 -10.06 21.01 17.38
C PRO A 32 -8.64 20.83 16.82
N PRO A 33 -7.97 19.69 17.06
CA PRO A 33 -6.63 19.44 16.54
C PRO A 33 -6.66 19.59 15.01
N LYS A 34 -5.67 20.29 14.45
CA LYS A 34 -5.54 20.37 12.98
C LYS A 34 -5.38 18.95 12.44
N PRO A 35 -6.20 18.55 11.45
CA PRO A 35 -6.04 17.24 10.83
C PRO A 35 -4.60 17.06 10.36
N GLY A 36 -4.00 15.88 10.59
CA GLY A 36 -2.67 15.56 10.07
C GLY A 36 -2.62 15.71 8.54
N ALA A 37 -1.43 15.90 7.98
CA ALA A 37 -1.25 16.17 6.55
C ALA A 37 -1.91 15.11 5.64
N VAL A 38 -1.89 13.84 6.06
CA VAL A 38 -2.55 12.73 5.35
C VAL A 38 -4.07 12.92 5.30
N LEU A 39 -4.71 13.23 6.44
CA LEU A 39 -6.16 13.47 6.49
C LEU A 39 -6.57 14.69 5.67
N GLN A 40 -5.73 15.75 5.67
CA GLN A 40 -5.95 16.92 4.81
C GLN A 40 -5.87 16.56 3.33
N ALA A 41 -4.86 15.77 2.92
CA ALA A 41 -4.73 15.32 1.54
C ALA A 41 -5.92 14.46 1.10
N LEU A 42 -6.36 13.51 1.93
CA LEU A 42 -7.54 12.68 1.67
C LEU A 42 -8.83 13.51 1.56
N ALA A 43 -9.01 14.51 2.44
CA ALA A 43 -10.15 15.42 2.39
C ALA A 43 -10.15 16.25 1.09
N GLN A 44 -8.99 16.72 0.64
CA GLN A 44 -8.85 17.46 -0.62
C GLN A 44 -9.25 16.60 -1.82
N ILE A 45 -8.85 15.31 -1.86
CA ILE A 45 -9.23 14.40 -2.94
C ILE A 45 -10.74 14.12 -2.93
N ARG A 46 -11.32 13.91 -1.75
CA ARG A 46 -12.79 13.75 -1.61
C ARG A 46 -13.55 14.98 -2.10
N ALA A 47 -12.94 16.17 -1.97
CA ALA A 47 -13.46 17.43 -2.50
C ALA A 47 -13.17 17.63 -4.01
N GLY A 48 -12.63 16.61 -4.72
CA GLY A 48 -12.37 16.64 -6.16
C GLY A 48 -11.00 17.18 -6.55
N ARG A 49 -10.08 17.43 -5.61
CA ARG A 49 -8.71 17.83 -5.95
C ARG A 49 -7.94 16.66 -6.54
N ASP A 50 -7.06 16.95 -7.47
CA ASP A 50 -6.15 15.98 -8.07
C ASP A 50 -5.25 15.31 -6.99
N ALA A 51 -5.10 13.97 -7.09
CA ALA A 51 -4.39 13.18 -6.08
C ALA A 51 -2.89 13.49 -6.02
N GLU A 52 -2.24 13.75 -7.17
CA GLU A 52 -0.84 14.16 -7.21
C GLU A 52 -0.66 15.52 -6.51
N ALA A 53 -1.52 16.50 -6.83
CA ALA A 53 -1.46 17.82 -6.22
C ALA A 53 -1.70 17.78 -4.70
N ALA A 54 -2.64 16.96 -4.25
CA ALA A 54 -2.96 16.81 -2.83
C ALA A 54 -1.83 16.12 -2.03
N SER A 55 -1.13 15.14 -2.64
CA SER A 55 -0.06 14.38 -1.98
C SER A 55 1.33 14.99 -2.10
N ARG A 56 1.53 15.99 -2.96
CA ARG A 56 2.86 16.56 -3.28
C ARG A 56 3.57 17.16 -2.06
N GLY A 57 2.83 17.66 -1.08
CA GLY A 57 3.36 18.28 0.14
C GLY A 57 3.68 17.28 1.26
N LEU A 58 3.31 16.02 1.12
CA LEU A 58 3.56 14.98 2.12
C LEU A 58 5.06 14.68 2.22
N THR A 59 5.50 14.29 3.40
CA THR A 59 6.79 13.60 3.57
C THR A 59 6.70 12.19 3.01
N TRP A 60 7.84 11.50 2.87
CA TRP A 60 7.84 10.13 2.36
C TRP A 60 7.01 9.18 3.24
N SER A 61 7.17 9.27 4.57
CA SER A 61 6.40 8.46 5.51
C SER A 61 4.89 8.75 5.46
N GLU A 62 4.52 10.02 5.33
CA GLU A 62 3.11 10.43 5.16
C GLU A 62 2.55 9.96 3.82
N PHE A 63 3.36 9.91 2.77
CA PHE A 63 2.94 9.36 1.48
C PHE A 63 2.69 7.84 1.56
N GLU A 64 3.52 7.07 2.26
CA GLU A 64 3.26 5.65 2.51
C GLU A 64 1.96 5.45 3.30
N GLU A 65 1.72 6.27 4.32
CA GLU A 65 0.47 6.25 5.10
C GLU A 65 -0.73 6.58 4.22
N PHE A 66 -0.62 7.64 3.43
CA PHE A 66 -1.65 8.02 2.46
C PHE A 66 -1.97 6.89 1.47
N CYS A 67 -0.95 6.21 0.92
CA CYS A 67 -1.12 5.06 0.05
C CYS A 67 -1.82 3.90 0.78
N ALA A 68 -1.46 3.64 2.04
CA ALA A 68 -2.10 2.61 2.85
C ALA A 68 -3.60 2.88 3.05
N GLU A 69 -3.97 4.12 3.38
CA GLU A 69 -5.36 4.54 3.53
C GLU A 69 -6.15 4.43 2.21
N ALA A 70 -5.53 4.81 1.08
CA ALA A 70 -6.15 4.70 -0.24
C ALA A 70 -6.42 3.23 -0.62
N VAL A 71 -5.49 2.33 -0.35
CA VAL A 71 -5.63 0.88 -0.60
C VAL A 71 -6.65 0.26 0.36
N ALA A 72 -6.66 0.67 1.63
CA ALA A 72 -7.64 0.22 2.62
C ALA A 72 -9.07 0.66 2.24
N ALA A 73 -9.24 1.87 1.73
CA ALA A 73 -10.51 2.37 1.23
C ALA A 73 -11.06 1.58 0.03
N ALA A 74 -10.18 0.88 -0.71
CA ALA A 74 -10.58 -0.05 -1.78
C ALA A 74 -10.93 -1.46 -1.27
N GLY A 75 -11.00 -1.69 0.04
CA GLY A 75 -11.45 -2.94 0.65
C GLY A 75 -10.32 -3.94 0.98
N TYR A 76 -9.06 -3.51 0.98
CA TYR A 76 -7.94 -4.35 1.36
C TYR A 76 -7.59 -4.19 2.85
N ALA A 77 -7.23 -5.30 3.51
CA ALA A 77 -6.53 -5.25 4.79
C ALA A 77 -5.05 -4.91 4.52
N VAL A 78 -4.55 -3.83 5.13
CA VAL A 78 -3.20 -3.31 4.84
C VAL A 78 -2.29 -3.42 6.06
N GLN A 79 -1.09 -3.97 5.84
CA GLN A 79 0.02 -3.95 6.78
C GLN A 79 1.11 -3.03 6.24
N ARG A 80 1.64 -2.13 7.08
CA ARG A 80 2.71 -1.19 6.73
C ARG A 80 4.06 -1.68 7.25
N SER A 81 5.13 -1.30 6.57
CA SER A 81 6.52 -1.48 7.02
C SER A 81 6.86 -2.93 7.42
N VAL A 82 6.46 -3.90 6.60
CA VAL A 82 6.65 -5.32 6.87
C VAL A 82 8.14 -5.67 6.79
N GLN A 83 8.75 -6.03 7.95
CA GLN A 83 10.17 -6.33 8.04
C GLN A 83 10.49 -7.73 7.54
N LEU A 84 11.47 -7.83 6.65
CA LEU A 84 12.03 -9.08 6.15
C LEU A 84 13.40 -9.32 6.79
N ARG A 85 13.70 -10.60 7.08
CA ARG A 85 14.99 -10.99 7.69
C ARG A 85 15.77 -11.90 6.72
N LYS A 86 17.10 -11.72 6.67
CA LYS A 86 18.04 -12.59 5.94
C LYS A 86 17.75 -12.67 4.42
N PRO A 87 18.09 -11.63 3.64
CA PRO A 87 18.69 -10.35 4.05
C PRO A 87 17.64 -9.42 4.67
N ARG A 88 18.10 -8.44 5.46
CA ARG A 88 17.20 -7.43 6.04
C ARG A 88 16.68 -6.51 4.93
N ARG A 89 15.38 -6.53 4.72
CA ARG A 89 14.65 -5.71 3.74
C ARG A 89 13.30 -5.31 4.34
N GLN A 90 12.56 -4.46 3.65
CA GLN A 90 11.22 -4.02 4.04
C GLN A 90 10.31 -4.03 2.82
N LEU A 91 9.03 -4.41 3.04
CA LEU A 91 7.92 -4.06 2.16
C LEU A 91 7.24 -2.83 2.75
N ASP A 92 6.98 -1.83 1.93
CA ASP A 92 6.30 -0.62 2.39
C ASP A 92 4.86 -0.97 2.79
N LEU A 93 4.11 -1.64 1.89
CA LEU A 93 2.77 -2.13 2.19
C LEU A 93 2.61 -3.59 1.74
N LEU A 94 1.89 -4.35 2.54
CA LEU A 94 1.29 -5.62 2.15
C LEU A 94 -0.22 -5.47 2.27
N ALA A 95 -0.96 -5.72 1.18
CA ALA A 95 -2.40 -5.51 1.12
C ALA A 95 -3.10 -6.80 0.70
N GLU A 96 -4.12 -7.22 1.45
CA GLU A 96 -4.82 -8.48 1.22
C GLU A 96 -6.33 -8.26 1.15
N SER A 97 -6.95 -8.87 0.15
CA SER A 97 -8.40 -9.01 0.02
C SER A 97 -8.79 -10.49 -0.05
N SER A 98 -10.08 -10.79 -0.17
CA SER A 98 -10.55 -12.18 -0.34
C SER A 98 -9.98 -12.85 -1.59
N THR A 99 -9.63 -12.10 -2.63
CA THR A 99 -9.23 -12.61 -3.94
C THR A 99 -7.77 -12.33 -4.30
N MET A 100 -7.15 -11.29 -3.71
CA MET A 100 -5.86 -10.76 -4.14
C MET A 100 -4.96 -10.44 -2.95
N CYS A 101 -3.65 -10.70 -3.12
CA CYS A 101 -2.61 -10.22 -2.23
C CYS A 101 -1.61 -9.36 -3.03
N LEU A 102 -1.31 -8.15 -2.55
CA LEU A 102 -0.43 -7.19 -3.19
C LEU A 102 0.75 -6.88 -2.28
N SER A 103 1.95 -6.86 -2.84
CA SER A 103 3.16 -6.34 -2.21
C SER A 103 3.54 -5.04 -2.89
N ILE A 104 3.38 -3.92 -2.20
CA ILE A 104 3.45 -2.58 -2.80
C ILE A 104 4.70 -1.86 -2.31
N ASP A 105 5.43 -1.27 -3.27
CA ASP A 105 6.57 -0.37 -3.05
C ASP A 105 6.11 1.05 -3.43
N CYS A 106 6.09 1.97 -2.46
CA CYS A 106 5.58 3.34 -2.61
C CYS A 106 6.68 4.29 -3.06
N LYS A 107 6.44 5.07 -4.12
CA LYS A 107 7.42 5.99 -4.70
C LYS A 107 6.89 7.42 -4.77
N HIS A 108 7.29 8.23 -3.80
CA HIS A 108 6.94 9.65 -3.71
C HIS A 108 7.84 10.51 -4.60
N TRP A 109 7.88 10.22 -5.90
CA TRP A 109 8.65 11.02 -6.85
C TRP A 109 7.83 12.18 -7.39
N ARG A 110 8.47 13.34 -7.51
CA ARG A 110 7.86 14.54 -8.09
C ARG A 110 8.01 14.63 -9.61
N ARG A 111 8.76 13.72 -10.21
CA ARG A 111 9.02 13.64 -11.66
C ARG A 111 9.06 12.19 -12.10
N SER A 112 8.67 11.93 -13.33
CA SER A 112 8.78 10.60 -13.92
C SER A 112 10.25 10.16 -14.02
N VAL A 113 10.47 8.86 -13.97
CA VAL A 113 11.79 8.23 -14.08
C VAL A 113 11.88 7.38 -15.34
N GLY A 114 13.11 7.17 -15.83
CA GLY A 114 13.35 6.37 -17.03
C GLY A 114 13.06 4.88 -16.81
N VAL A 115 12.83 4.15 -17.91
CA VAL A 115 12.49 2.71 -17.92
C VAL A 115 13.50 1.85 -17.18
N ARG A 116 14.81 2.10 -17.34
CA ARG A 116 15.86 1.34 -16.61
C ARG A 116 15.76 1.45 -15.10
N THR A 117 15.32 2.60 -14.59
CA THR A 117 15.06 2.77 -13.14
C THR A 117 13.86 1.94 -12.72
N LEU A 118 12.77 1.95 -13.50
CA LEU A 118 11.59 1.14 -13.23
C LEU A 118 11.91 -0.36 -13.27
N GLU A 119 12.70 -0.83 -14.25
CA GLU A 119 13.12 -2.24 -14.35
C GLU A 119 13.89 -2.68 -13.10
N ARG A 120 14.87 -1.89 -12.67
CA ARG A 120 15.64 -2.18 -11.45
C ARG A 120 14.74 -2.26 -10.21
N LEU A 121 13.76 -1.38 -10.10
CA LEU A 121 12.83 -1.38 -8.97
C LEU A 121 11.84 -2.53 -9.05
N ALA A 122 11.36 -2.87 -10.24
CA ALA A 122 10.49 -4.02 -10.44
C ALA A 122 11.21 -5.33 -10.02
N VAL A 123 12.45 -5.53 -10.45
CA VAL A 123 13.26 -6.68 -10.03
C VAL A 123 13.42 -6.72 -8.51
N ALA A 124 13.79 -5.59 -7.90
CA ALA A 124 13.96 -5.50 -6.45
C ALA A 124 12.65 -5.79 -5.70
N GLN A 125 11.50 -5.34 -6.22
CA GLN A 125 10.20 -5.59 -5.61
C GLN A 125 9.80 -7.07 -5.73
N VAL A 126 10.03 -7.70 -6.88
CA VAL A 126 9.83 -9.16 -7.06
C VAL A 126 10.66 -9.96 -6.06
N GLU A 127 11.94 -9.61 -5.86
CA GLU A 127 12.81 -10.28 -4.89
C GLU A 127 12.30 -10.13 -3.45
N ARG A 128 11.86 -8.92 -3.05
CA ARG A 128 11.27 -8.70 -1.74
C ARG A 128 9.99 -9.53 -1.54
N THR A 129 9.14 -9.57 -2.56
CA THR A 129 7.91 -10.35 -2.54
C THR A 129 8.19 -11.84 -2.42
N ARG A 130 9.17 -12.37 -3.18
CA ARG A 130 9.61 -13.77 -3.06
C ARG A 130 10.13 -14.07 -1.66
N GLN A 131 10.97 -13.21 -1.11
CA GLN A 131 11.47 -13.36 0.25
C GLN A 131 10.35 -13.35 1.30
N TYR A 132 9.32 -12.53 1.12
CA TYR A 132 8.15 -12.56 2.00
C TYR A 132 7.40 -13.89 1.85
N LYS A 133 7.14 -14.34 0.63
CA LYS A 133 6.41 -15.57 0.35
C LYS A 133 7.05 -16.82 0.96
N THR A 134 8.39 -16.88 1.08
CA THR A 134 9.07 -18.02 1.74
C THR A 134 8.69 -18.22 3.21
N ARG A 135 7.97 -17.27 3.81
CA ARG A 135 7.48 -17.36 5.21
C ARG A 135 6.05 -17.84 5.30
N LEU A 136 5.39 -17.95 4.17
CA LEU A 136 3.99 -18.35 4.08
C LEU A 136 3.92 -19.84 3.75
N ASP A 137 2.85 -20.48 4.17
CA ASP A 137 2.58 -21.85 3.78
C ASP A 137 2.33 -21.97 2.26
N ALA A 138 2.73 -23.07 1.67
CA ALA A 138 2.66 -23.31 0.22
C ALA A 138 1.23 -23.19 -0.37
N THR A 139 0.21 -23.21 0.46
CA THR A 139 -1.21 -23.11 0.11
C THR A 139 -1.70 -21.68 -0.12
N GLN A 140 -0.87 -20.67 0.18
CA GLN A 140 -1.30 -19.27 0.07
C GLN A 140 -1.31 -18.78 -1.38
N LYS A 141 -2.23 -17.85 -1.65
CA LYS A 141 -2.44 -17.20 -2.95
C LYS A 141 -1.15 -16.57 -3.48
N GLY A 142 -1.02 -16.50 -4.81
CA GLY A 142 0.03 -15.71 -5.43
C GLY A 142 -0.01 -14.25 -4.97
N ILE A 143 1.15 -13.64 -4.78
CA ILE A 143 1.30 -12.25 -4.38
C ILE A 143 1.73 -11.45 -5.59
N LEU A 144 1.01 -10.36 -5.92
CA LEU A 144 1.37 -9.45 -7.00
C LEU A 144 2.32 -8.36 -6.47
N PRO A 145 3.60 -8.34 -6.90
CA PRO A 145 4.47 -7.19 -6.65
C PRO A 145 4.00 -5.98 -7.46
N MET A 146 3.98 -4.80 -6.86
CA MET A 146 3.49 -3.56 -7.48
C MET A 146 4.36 -2.37 -7.10
N LEU A 147 4.54 -1.43 -8.03
CA LEU A 147 5.09 -0.10 -7.78
C LEU A 147 3.94 0.92 -7.78
N LEU A 148 3.72 1.59 -6.67
CA LEU A 148 2.74 2.68 -6.55
C LEU A 148 3.49 4.02 -6.57
N THR A 149 3.25 4.82 -7.60
CA THR A 149 4.01 6.06 -7.85
C THR A 149 3.12 7.28 -7.71
N MET A 150 3.66 8.40 -7.21
CA MET A 150 2.90 9.65 -7.14
C MET A 150 2.54 10.16 -8.53
N VAL A 151 3.49 10.10 -9.48
CA VAL A 151 3.34 10.62 -10.85
C VAL A 151 3.27 9.50 -11.87
N ASP A 152 2.70 9.79 -13.04
CA ASP A 152 2.72 8.87 -14.18
C ASP A 152 4.13 8.74 -14.77
N ASN A 153 4.57 7.51 -14.96
CA ASN A 153 5.87 7.18 -15.56
C ASN A 153 5.75 6.72 -17.02
N GLY A 154 4.57 6.83 -17.63
CA GLY A 154 4.30 6.44 -19.00
C GLY A 154 4.38 4.93 -19.29
N ARG A 155 4.56 4.11 -18.26
CA ARG A 155 4.59 2.63 -18.33
C ARG A 155 3.62 2.06 -17.34
N ARG A 156 2.75 1.16 -17.78
CA ARG A 156 1.74 0.51 -16.93
C ARG A 156 2.23 -0.80 -16.32
N VAL A 157 3.07 -1.53 -17.05
CA VAL A 157 3.67 -2.80 -16.61
C VAL A 157 5.14 -2.81 -17.01
N VAL A 158 6.01 -3.25 -16.12
CA VAL A 158 7.45 -3.41 -16.35
C VAL A 158 7.88 -4.76 -15.78
N LEU A 159 8.36 -5.66 -16.65
CA LEU A 159 8.75 -7.03 -16.28
C LEU A 159 7.65 -7.79 -15.50
N GLY A 160 6.39 -7.60 -15.89
CA GLY A 160 5.23 -8.19 -15.23
C GLY A 160 4.82 -7.51 -13.91
N VAL A 161 5.53 -6.46 -13.49
CA VAL A 161 5.19 -5.67 -12.30
C VAL A 161 4.40 -4.43 -12.72
N PRO A 162 3.15 -4.26 -12.23
CA PRO A 162 2.38 -3.05 -12.52
C PRO A 162 3.05 -1.82 -11.89
N VAL A 163 3.09 -0.74 -12.68
CA VAL A 163 3.53 0.60 -12.26
C VAL A 163 2.30 1.49 -12.28
N VAL A 164 1.74 1.72 -11.11
CA VAL A 164 0.44 2.36 -10.95
C VAL A 164 0.64 3.78 -10.41
N PRO A 165 0.30 4.83 -11.19
CA PRO A 165 0.28 6.17 -10.64
C PRO A 165 -0.92 6.34 -9.70
N LEU A 166 -0.75 7.17 -8.67
CA LEU A 166 -1.71 7.34 -7.59
C LEU A 166 -3.13 7.64 -8.08
N PHE A 167 -3.27 8.48 -9.10
CA PHE A 167 -4.57 8.84 -9.67
C PHE A 167 -5.30 7.64 -10.32
N ALA A 168 -4.56 6.62 -10.78
CA ALA A 168 -5.11 5.42 -11.41
C ALA A 168 -5.29 4.25 -10.44
N LEU A 169 -4.92 4.41 -9.16
CA LEU A 169 -4.93 3.33 -8.17
C LEU A 169 -6.32 2.69 -8.02
N ARG A 170 -7.37 3.49 -7.90
CA ARG A 170 -8.73 3.00 -7.73
C ARG A 170 -9.18 2.12 -8.90
N ASP A 171 -8.96 2.60 -10.12
CA ASP A 171 -9.37 1.89 -11.33
C ASP A 171 -8.54 0.61 -11.52
N PHE A 172 -7.25 0.67 -11.21
CA PHE A 172 -6.38 -0.50 -11.21
C PHE A 172 -6.87 -1.56 -10.21
N LEU A 173 -7.14 -1.19 -8.96
CA LEU A 173 -7.59 -2.13 -7.93
C LEU A 173 -8.97 -2.73 -8.24
N ALA A 174 -9.82 -2.00 -8.95
CA ALA A 174 -11.12 -2.50 -9.40
C ALA A 174 -11.02 -3.47 -10.59
N ALA A 175 -10.01 -3.32 -11.45
CA ALA A 175 -9.83 -4.08 -12.68
C ALA A 175 -8.87 -5.27 -12.56
N VAL A 176 -7.88 -5.18 -11.66
CA VAL A 176 -6.83 -6.21 -11.52
C VAL A 176 -7.41 -7.56 -11.13
N ASN A 177 -6.99 -8.60 -11.84
CA ASN A 177 -7.35 -9.98 -11.51
C ASN A 177 -6.12 -10.90 -11.61
N ARG A 178 -6.20 -12.06 -10.94
CA ARG A 178 -5.10 -13.03 -10.85
C ARG A 178 -4.83 -13.83 -12.12
N PHE A 179 -5.65 -13.69 -13.12
CA PHE A 179 -5.56 -14.41 -14.42
C PHE A 179 -5.05 -13.49 -15.53
N ASP A 180 -4.55 -12.30 -15.22
CA ASP A 180 -3.93 -11.42 -16.18
C ASP A 180 -2.52 -11.90 -16.52
N ASP A 181 -2.34 -12.44 -17.72
CA ASP A 181 -1.07 -13.01 -18.21
C ASP A 181 0.05 -11.97 -18.34
N ALA A 182 -0.30 -10.68 -18.37
CA ALA A 182 0.70 -9.60 -18.38
C ALA A 182 1.33 -9.37 -17.00
N LEU A 183 0.75 -9.92 -15.92
CA LEU A 183 1.16 -9.69 -14.55
C LEU A 183 1.93 -10.88 -13.97
N LEU A 184 3.00 -10.59 -13.26
CA LEU A 184 3.83 -11.58 -12.56
C LEU A 184 3.32 -11.80 -11.14
N PHE A 185 2.71 -12.93 -10.87
CA PHE A 185 2.42 -13.38 -9.52
C PHE A 185 3.56 -14.24 -8.96
N VAL A 186 3.96 -13.94 -7.75
CA VAL A 186 5.00 -14.66 -7.01
C VAL A 186 4.38 -15.70 -6.09
#